data_b704328fe43da9fee5d0f626fd4e034b
#
_entry.id   b704328fe43da9fee5d0f626fd4e034b
#
_cell.length_a   1.000
_cell.length_b   1.000
_cell.length_c   1.000
_cell.angle_alpha   90.00
_cell.angle_beta   90.00
_cell.angle_gamma   90.00
#
_symmetry.space_group_name_H-M   'P 1'
#
loop_
_entity.id
_entity.type
_entity.pdbx_description
1 polymer ?
#
loop_
_entity_poly.entity_id
_entity_poly.type
_entity_poly.pdbx_seq_one_letter_code
_entity_poly.pdbx_strand_id
1 'polypeptide(L)'
;VDDGEFAKEQIWFINSTCHVNYFGLSEENRSEIEQILRNAKSNVKKSEFPDFIFANGFIEHFQVSSSKVNRKGAEHVKKMSQFVSKVNEETEILKQKWNELPSCDEVRSNQWGMDNPEHSHGFLVKSFENNWKKHINSLEKYLGKKDIGIFMIEYSDFALRMEENVYKDWIDGMSQGDMRKQEKIHGYRLTRDKVLLDFVFQYKERIKYVIFVYGDDFEIIRLKNIPYLLKLIPWDYEIYPVTVKNVSSLYNISIPENLSGSK
;
A
#
# COMPACT_ATOMS: atom_id res chain seq x y z
N VAL A 1 11.18 -8.17 -8.01
CA VAL A 1 10.08 -7.72 -8.88
C VAL A 1 10.48 -6.37 -9.41
N ASP A 2 10.42 -6.17 -10.73
CA ASP A 2 10.71 -4.89 -11.39
C ASP A 2 9.59 -3.91 -11.01
N ASP A 3 9.91 -2.73 -10.47
CA ASP A 3 8.93 -1.71 -10.03
C ASP A 3 7.89 -1.39 -11.13
N GLY A 4 8.29 -1.50 -12.40
CA GLY A 4 7.38 -1.32 -13.54
C GLY A 4 6.39 -2.46 -13.77
N GLU A 5 6.68 -3.70 -13.33
CA GLU A 5 5.73 -4.82 -13.41
C GLU A 5 4.67 -4.69 -12.30
N PHE A 6 5.10 -4.31 -11.09
CA PHE A 6 4.17 -4.05 -10.00
C PHE A 6 3.16 -2.97 -10.36
N ALA A 7 3.61 -1.82 -10.87
CA ALA A 7 2.72 -0.74 -11.26
C ALA A 7 1.73 -1.14 -12.37
N LYS A 8 2.12 -2.03 -13.31
CA LYS A 8 1.20 -2.59 -14.31
C LYS A 8 0.12 -3.46 -13.67
N GLU A 9 0.51 -4.32 -12.74
CA GLU A 9 -0.44 -5.15 -11.99
C GLU A 9 -1.43 -4.28 -11.23
N GLN A 10 -0.96 -3.22 -10.56
CA GLN A 10 -1.81 -2.30 -9.82
C GLN A 10 -2.81 -1.56 -10.73
N ILE A 11 -2.38 -1.10 -11.91
CA ILE A 11 -3.29 -0.50 -12.88
C ILE A 11 -4.33 -1.52 -13.37
N TRP A 12 -3.93 -2.76 -13.59
CA TRP A 12 -4.85 -3.83 -13.95
C TRP A 12 -5.84 -4.12 -12.82
N PHE A 13 -5.39 -4.19 -11.57
CA PHE A 13 -6.25 -4.37 -10.40
C PHE A 13 -7.28 -3.25 -10.27
N ILE A 14 -6.89 -1.99 -10.37
CA ILE A 14 -7.80 -0.84 -10.34
C ILE A 14 -8.88 -0.97 -11.41
N ASN A 15 -8.54 -1.46 -12.59
CA ASN A 15 -9.49 -1.61 -13.70
C ASN A 15 -10.40 -2.84 -13.58
N SER A 16 -10.04 -3.82 -12.76
CA SER A 16 -10.71 -5.13 -12.68
C SER A 16 -11.42 -5.41 -11.36
N THR A 17 -11.16 -4.63 -10.29
CA THR A 17 -11.70 -4.87 -8.95
C THR A 17 -12.60 -3.75 -8.45
N CYS A 18 -13.42 -4.06 -7.45
CA CYS A 18 -14.36 -3.14 -6.81
C CYS A 18 -13.78 -2.45 -5.55
N HIS A 19 -12.53 -2.67 -5.18
CA HIS A 19 -11.90 -2.10 -3.98
C HIS A 19 -11.24 -0.73 -4.20
N VAL A 20 -11.78 0.06 -5.13
CA VAL A 20 -11.30 1.41 -5.40
C VAL A 20 -12.19 2.43 -4.71
N ASN A 21 -11.59 3.23 -3.83
CA ASN A 21 -12.25 4.31 -3.12
C ASN A 21 -11.92 5.65 -3.79
N TYR A 22 -12.95 6.31 -4.31
CA TYR A 22 -12.83 7.63 -4.93
C TYR A 22 -13.20 8.72 -3.92
N PHE A 23 -12.23 9.52 -3.51
CA PHE A 23 -12.44 10.54 -2.50
C PHE A 23 -12.56 11.95 -3.10
N GLY A 24 -13.72 12.56 -2.90
CA GLY A 24 -14.00 13.91 -3.35
C GLY A 24 -14.02 14.06 -4.88
N LEU A 25 -14.21 12.98 -5.64
CA LEU A 25 -14.32 13.01 -7.08
C LEU A 25 -15.80 13.11 -7.51
N SER A 26 -16.06 14.02 -8.47
CA SER A 26 -17.31 13.99 -9.23
C SER A 26 -17.32 12.81 -10.20
N GLU A 27 -18.48 12.43 -10.71
CA GLU A 27 -18.62 11.38 -11.74
C GLU A 27 -17.74 11.65 -12.98
N GLU A 28 -17.63 12.92 -13.39
CA GLU A 28 -16.76 13.33 -14.49
C GLU A 28 -15.28 13.05 -14.20
N ASN A 29 -14.79 13.43 -13.00
CA ASN A 29 -13.42 13.17 -12.59
C ASN A 29 -13.12 11.68 -12.42
N ARG A 30 -14.12 10.92 -11.97
CA ARG A 30 -14.03 9.46 -11.87
C ARG A 30 -13.90 8.85 -13.25
N SER A 31 -14.77 9.23 -14.19
CA SER A 31 -14.69 8.75 -15.56
C SER A 31 -13.38 9.12 -16.25
N GLU A 32 -12.86 10.33 -15.98
CA GLU A 32 -11.57 10.77 -16.52
C GLU A 32 -10.43 9.85 -16.03
N ILE A 33 -10.31 9.64 -14.72
CA ILE A 33 -9.20 8.81 -14.18
C ILE A 33 -9.31 7.36 -14.63
N GLU A 34 -10.50 6.77 -14.66
CA GLU A 34 -10.73 5.42 -15.16
C GLU A 34 -10.30 5.29 -16.64
N GLN A 35 -10.65 6.28 -17.47
CA GLN A 35 -10.24 6.30 -18.87
C GLN A 35 -8.72 6.44 -19.02
N ILE A 36 -8.08 7.27 -18.20
CA ILE A 36 -6.61 7.42 -18.19
C ILE A 36 -5.97 6.07 -17.85
N LEU A 37 -6.40 5.41 -16.78
CA LEU A 37 -5.82 4.14 -16.35
C LEU A 37 -5.96 3.04 -17.41
N ARG A 38 -7.09 3.00 -18.13
CA ARG A 38 -7.29 2.04 -19.24
C ARG A 38 -6.37 2.29 -20.44
N ASN A 39 -5.98 3.55 -20.67
CA ASN A 39 -5.20 3.96 -21.84
C ASN A 39 -3.70 4.20 -21.53
N ALA A 40 -3.28 4.12 -20.28
CA ALA A 40 -1.90 4.31 -19.89
C ALA A 40 -1.01 3.20 -20.45
N LYS A 41 0.14 3.58 -20.99
CA LYS A 41 1.13 2.66 -21.56
C LYS A 41 2.42 2.80 -20.81
N SER A 42 3.08 1.67 -20.52
CA SER A 42 4.41 1.70 -19.91
C SER A 42 5.38 2.51 -20.78
N ASN A 43 6.23 3.28 -20.11
CA ASN A 43 7.31 3.97 -20.80
C ASN A 43 8.27 2.94 -21.41
N VAL A 44 8.68 3.18 -22.65
CA VAL A 44 9.64 2.33 -23.38
C VAL A 44 10.99 2.30 -22.65
N LYS A 45 11.37 3.42 -22.03
CA LYS A 45 12.59 3.56 -21.25
C LYS A 45 12.31 3.32 -19.77
N LYS A 46 12.34 2.06 -19.35
CA LYS A 46 11.98 1.59 -18.01
C LYS A 46 12.72 2.25 -16.82
N SER A 47 13.86 2.91 -17.05
CA SER A 47 14.65 3.57 -16.00
C SER A 47 14.51 5.08 -15.98
N GLU A 48 13.73 5.66 -16.89
CA GLU A 48 13.49 7.10 -16.99
C GLU A 48 12.09 7.46 -16.53
N PHE A 49 11.99 8.60 -15.83
CA PHE A 49 10.71 9.21 -15.49
C PHE A 49 9.91 9.56 -16.76
N PRO A 50 8.62 9.29 -16.81
CA PRO A 50 7.76 8.57 -15.86
C PRO A 50 7.62 7.08 -16.18
N ASP A 51 7.00 6.28 -15.27
CA ASP A 51 6.76 4.86 -15.52
C ASP A 51 5.70 4.60 -16.60
N PHE A 52 4.66 5.42 -16.66
CA PHE A 52 3.61 5.33 -17.67
C PHE A 52 3.32 6.68 -18.32
N ILE A 53 2.92 6.62 -19.59
CA ILE A 53 2.51 7.76 -20.39
C ILE A 53 1.12 7.54 -20.98
N PHE A 54 0.38 8.63 -21.17
CA PHE A 54 -0.89 8.68 -21.88
C PHE A 54 -1.00 9.98 -22.68
N ALA A 55 -2.11 10.16 -23.42
CA ALA A 55 -2.23 11.21 -24.43
C ALA A 55 -1.81 12.61 -23.98
N ASN A 56 -2.12 13.03 -22.76
CA ASN A 56 -1.88 14.37 -22.23
C ASN A 56 -1.19 14.38 -20.85
N GLY A 57 -0.56 13.27 -20.46
CA GLY A 57 0.08 13.22 -19.13
C GLY A 57 0.86 11.97 -18.85
N PHE A 58 1.09 11.74 -17.55
CA PHE A 58 1.94 10.67 -17.07
C PHE A 58 1.43 10.10 -15.73
N ILE A 59 1.88 8.87 -15.44
CA ILE A 59 1.78 8.24 -14.12
C ILE A 59 3.20 7.87 -13.68
N GLU A 60 3.57 8.26 -12.48
CA GLU A 60 4.81 7.90 -11.83
C GLU A 60 4.52 7.09 -10.58
N HIS A 61 5.18 5.95 -10.43
CA HIS A 61 5.05 5.05 -9.29
C HIS A 61 6.26 5.15 -8.36
N PHE A 62 6.00 5.14 -7.06
CA PHE A 62 7.05 4.99 -6.05
C PHE A 62 6.51 4.39 -4.75
N GLN A 63 7.42 3.75 -4.01
CA GLN A 63 7.13 3.14 -2.73
C GLN A 63 7.49 4.07 -1.56
N VAL A 64 6.71 3.95 -0.49
CA VAL A 64 6.94 4.61 0.79
C VAL A 64 6.96 3.58 1.92
N SER A 65 7.69 3.89 2.99
CA SER A 65 7.86 2.97 4.12
C SER A 65 7.69 3.71 5.44
N SER A 66 7.08 3.04 6.42
CA SER A 66 7.01 3.50 7.80
C SER A 66 8.21 3.06 8.66
N SER A 67 9.18 2.33 8.08
CA SER A 67 10.44 1.97 8.72
C SER A 67 11.56 2.95 8.39
N LYS A 68 12.69 2.88 9.12
CA LYS A 68 13.87 3.71 8.82
C LYS A 68 14.36 3.47 7.40
N VAL A 69 14.56 4.56 6.66
CA VAL A 69 15.15 4.55 5.33
C VAL A 69 16.62 4.99 5.42
N ASN A 70 17.52 4.20 4.88
CA ASN A 70 18.94 4.49 4.77
C ASN A 70 19.41 4.45 3.31
N ARG A 71 20.72 4.60 3.04
CA ARG A 71 21.28 4.56 1.68
C ARG A 71 21.00 3.27 0.90
N LYS A 72 20.66 2.16 1.61
CA LYS A 72 20.37 0.85 1.02
C LYS A 72 18.86 0.55 0.93
N GLY A 73 18.02 1.56 1.11
CA GLY A 73 16.57 1.45 1.11
C GLY A 73 15.94 1.34 2.49
N ALA A 74 14.66 1.03 2.53
CA ALA A 74 13.89 0.86 3.77
C ALA A 74 14.31 -0.42 4.50
N GLU A 75 14.45 -0.33 5.82
CA GLU A 75 14.87 -1.45 6.65
C GLU A 75 13.87 -2.62 6.57
N HIS A 76 12.57 -2.31 6.50
CA HIS A 76 11.52 -3.31 6.32
C HIS A 76 11.73 -4.13 5.05
N VAL A 77 11.91 -3.48 3.91
CA VAL A 77 12.10 -4.14 2.60
C VAL A 77 13.32 -5.06 2.63
N LYS A 78 14.42 -4.60 3.23
CA LYS A 78 15.63 -5.40 3.36
C LYS A 78 15.42 -6.65 4.21
N LYS A 79 14.81 -6.50 5.40
CA LYS A 79 14.52 -7.64 6.29
C LYS A 79 13.56 -8.62 5.64
N MET A 80 12.53 -8.13 4.95
CA MET A 80 11.58 -8.97 4.22
C MET A 80 12.27 -9.79 3.13
N SER A 81 13.11 -9.17 2.30
CA SER A 81 13.86 -9.87 1.27
C SER A 81 14.76 -10.97 1.85
N GLN A 82 15.47 -10.69 2.96
CA GLN A 82 16.30 -11.68 3.64
C GLN A 82 15.47 -12.83 4.22
N PHE A 83 14.31 -12.51 4.81
CA PHE A 83 13.39 -13.51 5.34
C PHE A 83 12.85 -14.43 4.24
N VAL A 84 12.36 -13.87 3.12
CA VAL A 84 11.87 -14.65 1.99
C VAL A 84 12.96 -15.56 1.41
N SER A 85 14.18 -15.04 1.23
CA SER A 85 15.30 -15.85 0.74
C SER A 85 15.62 -17.03 1.65
N LYS A 86 15.67 -16.77 2.97
CA LYS A 86 15.89 -17.81 3.97
C LYS A 86 14.78 -18.88 3.96
N VAL A 87 13.51 -18.44 3.94
CA VAL A 87 12.37 -19.36 3.91
C VAL A 87 12.40 -20.23 2.66
N ASN A 88 12.69 -19.66 1.49
CA ASN A 88 12.76 -20.42 0.24
C ASN A 88 13.87 -21.47 0.29
N GLU A 89 15.07 -21.11 0.73
CA GLU A 89 16.21 -22.04 0.85
C GLU A 89 15.90 -23.18 1.81
N GLU A 90 15.44 -22.88 3.02
CA GLU A 90 15.12 -23.88 4.04
C GLU A 90 13.91 -24.75 3.64
N THR A 91 12.95 -24.20 2.90
CA THR A 91 11.80 -24.95 2.36
C THR A 91 12.25 -26.04 1.40
N GLU A 92 13.15 -25.74 0.48
CA GLU A 92 13.65 -26.76 -0.48
C GLU A 92 14.44 -27.88 0.23
N ILE A 93 15.23 -27.53 1.23
CA ILE A 93 15.94 -28.53 2.07
C ILE A 93 14.94 -29.43 2.82
N LEU A 94 13.90 -28.84 3.41
CA LEU A 94 12.90 -29.59 4.16
C LEU A 94 12.07 -30.49 3.25
N LYS A 95 11.67 -30.02 2.07
CA LYS A 95 10.96 -30.84 1.08
C LYS A 95 11.75 -32.08 0.68
N GLN A 96 13.07 -31.92 0.42
CA GLN A 96 13.94 -33.04 0.10
C GLN A 96 13.99 -34.04 1.26
N LYS A 97 14.28 -33.57 2.48
CA LYS A 97 14.30 -34.41 3.68
C LYS A 97 12.98 -35.14 3.94
N TRP A 98 11.85 -34.48 3.75
CA TRP A 98 10.54 -35.09 3.96
C TRP A 98 10.18 -36.13 2.92
N ASN A 99 10.66 -35.95 1.67
CA ASN A 99 10.48 -36.94 0.60
C ASN A 99 11.30 -38.23 0.83
N GLU A 100 12.42 -38.14 1.57
CA GLU A 100 13.25 -39.30 1.91
C GLU A 100 12.69 -40.09 3.11
N LEU A 101 11.76 -39.52 3.87
CA LEU A 101 11.16 -40.18 5.04
C LEU A 101 10.03 -41.12 4.62
N PRO A 102 9.86 -42.25 5.33
CA PRO A 102 8.75 -43.15 5.06
C PRO A 102 7.40 -42.43 5.21
N SER A 103 6.44 -42.86 4.39
CA SER A 103 5.06 -42.38 4.50
C SER A 103 4.50 -42.76 5.88
N CYS A 104 3.92 -41.81 6.56
CA CYS A 104 3.34 -41.98 7.90
C CYS A 104 2.07 -41.12 8.01
N ASP A 105 1.22 -41.47 8.98
CA ASP A 105 -0.05 -40.77 9.24
C ASP A 105 0.17 -39.46 10.02
N GLU A 106 1.35 -38.87 9.94
CA GLU A 106 1.74 -37.68 10.68
C GLU A 106 1.72 -36.44 9.78
N VAL A 107 1.27 -35.34 10.35
CA VAL A 107 1.42 -34.02 9.77
C VAL A 107 2.78 -33.44 10.18
N ARG A 108 3.61 -33.18 9.19
CA ARG A 108 4.91 -32.50 9.40
C ARG A 108 4.75 -31.01 9.13
N SER A 109 5.24 -30.18 10.02
CA SER A 109 5.17 -28.73 9.83
C SER A 109 6.46 -28.05 10.26
N ASN A 110 6.75 -26.91 9.63
CA ASN A 110 7.80 -26.00 10.06
C ASN A 110 7.28 -24.56 9.96
N GLN A 111 7.75 -23.71 10.86
CA GLN A 111 7.38 -22.31 10.90
C GLN A 111 8.62 -21.42 10.98
N TRP A 112 8.59 -20.32 10.23
CA TRP A 112 9.60 -19.27 10.29
C TRP A 112 8.93 -17.95 10.70
N GLY A 113 9.62 -17.20 11.55
CA GLY A 113 9.17 -15.88 11.97
C GLY A 113 10.22 -14.82 11.66
N MET A 114 9.77 -13.61 11.37
CA MET A 114 10.61 -12.43 11.20
C MET A 114 10.19 -11.36 12.19
N ASP A 115 11.17 -10.83 12.96
CA ASP A 115 10.97 -9.63 13.75
C ASP A 115 11.01 -8.40 12.85
N ASN A 116 9.91 -7.65 12.83
CA ASN A 116 9.84 -6.43 12.04
C ASN A 116 10.74 -5.33 12.64
N PRO A 117 11.27 -4.42 11.79
CA PRO A 117 11.94 -3.23 12.28
C PRO A 117 10.97 -2.29 13.00
N GLU A 118 11.52 -1.27 13.63
CA GLU A 118 10.75 -0.17 14.21
C GLU A 118 9.98 0.58 13.10
N HIS A 119 8.70 0.79 13.34
CA HIS A 119 7.81 1.57 12.47
C HIS A 119 7.28 2.79 13.21
N SER A 120 7.04 3.88 12.49
CA SER A 120 6.34 5.04 13.01
C SER A 120 5.69 5.87 11.88
N HIS A 121 4.67 6.65 12.23
CA HIS A 121 4.09 7.64 11.32
C HIS A 121 5.13 8.68 10.87
N GLY A 122 6.01 9.12 11.78
CA GLY A 122 7.07 10.07 11.44
C GLY A 122 8.07 9.53 10.39
N PHE A 123 8.36 8.22 10.39
CA PHE A 123 9.16 7.62 9.32
C PHE A 123 8.40 7.57 8.01
N LEU A 124 7.09 7.27 8.03
CA LEU A 124 6.25 7.28 6.83
C LEU A 124 6.21 8.68 6.21
N VAL A 125 5.93 9.72 7.00
CA VAL A 125 5.91 11.12 6.53
C VAL A 125 7.22 11.49 5.89
N LYS A 126 8.34 11.19 6.56
CA LYS A 126 9.68 11.48 6.02
C LYS A 126 9.98 10.72 4.72
N SER A 127 9.62 9.45 4.65
CA SER A 127 9.77 8.64 3.44
C SER A 127 8.93 9.19 2.29
N PHE A 128 7.67 9.50 2.58
CA PHE A 128 6.72 10.06 1.62
C PHE A 128 7.22 11.39 1.05
N GLU A 129 7.54 12.35 1.90
CA GLU A 129 8.01 13.67 1.47
C GLU A 129 9.30 13.60 0.66
N ASN A 130 10.27 12.78 1.07
CA ASN A 130 11.54 12.66 0.37
C ASN A 130 11.36 12.04 -1.03
N ASN A 131 10.58 10.97 -1.14
CA ASN A 131 10.30 10.35 -2.44
C ASN A 131 9.47 11.29 -3.31
N TRP A 132 8.45 11.95 -2.78
CA TRP A 132 7.66 12.94 -3.51
C TRP A 132 8.54 14.04 -4.10
N LYS A 133 9.38 14.68 -3.27
CA LYS A 133 10.30 15.76 -3.72
C LYS A 133 11.29 15.26 -4.79
N LYS A 134 11.79 14.02 -4.66
CA LYS A 134 12.65 13.41 -5.66
C LYS A 134 11.93 13.28 -7.01
N HIS A 135 10.69 12.79 -7.03
CA HIS A 135 9.93 12.61 -8.26
C HIS A 135 9.45 13.96 -8.86
N ILE A 136 9.15 14.96 -8.03
CA ILE A 136 8.91 16.33 -8.50
C ILE A 136 10.14 16.90 -9.21
N ASN A 137 11.35 16.68 -8.69
CA ASN A 137 12.59 17.09 -9.36
C ASN A 137 12.80 16.37 -10.71
N SER A 138 12.38 15.12 -10.82
CA SER A 138 12.40 14.38 -12.09
C SER A 138 11.36 14.95 -13.07
N LEU A 139 10.17 15.27 -12.58
CA LEU A 139 9.11 15.92 -13.37
C LEU A 139 9.55 17.26 -13.95
N GLU A 140 10.36 18.05 -13.23
CA GLU A 140 10.88 19.32 -13.74
C GLU A 140 11.74 19.13 -14.99
N LYS A 141 12.52 18.06 -15.03
CA LYS A 141 13.41 17.70 -16.13
C LYS A 141 12.71 16.98 -17.28
N TYR A 142 11.52 16.44 -17.04
CA TYR A 142 10.78 15.71 -18.05
C TYR A 142 10.26 16.64 -19.15
N LEU A 143 10.48 16.28 -20.41
CA LEU A 143 10.12 17.10 -21.58
C LEU A 143 8.80 16.65 -22.25
N GLY A 144 8.18 15.59 -21.77
CA GLY A 144 6.93 15.08 -22.34
C GLY A 144 5.69 15.84 -21.85
N LYS A 145 4.50 15.28 -22.11
CA LYS A 145 3.22 15.87 -21.75
C LYS A 145 3.02 15.88 -20.23
N LYS A 146 2.60 17.01 -19.67
CA LYS A 146 2.46 17.24 -18.22
C LYS A 146 1.10 17.82 -17.81
N ASP A 147 0.14 17.88 -18.72
CA ASP A 147 -1.17 18.50 -18.46
C ASP A 147 -1.90 17.79 -17.30
N ILE A 148 -1.74 16.46 -17.22
CA ILE A 148 -2.27 15.65 -16.14
C ILE A 148 -1.12 14.81 -15.55
N GLY A 149 -0.69 15.16 -14.34
CA GLY A 149 0.26 14.38 -13.55
C GLY A 149 -0.46 13.50 -12.53
N ILE A 150 -0.05 12.24 -12.44
CA ILE A 150 -0.58 11.28 -11.48
C ILE A 150 0.61 10.64 -10.75
N PHE A 151 0.57 10.66 -9.42
CA PHE A 151 1.49 9.86 -8.59
C PHE A 151 0.76 8.65 -8.01
N MET A 152 1.29 7.46 -8.30
CA MET A 152 0.86 6.20 -7.70
C MET A 152 1.84 5.86 -6.58
N ILE A 153 1.36 5.76 -5.35
CA ILE A 153 2.18 5.63 -4.15
C ILE A 153 1.81 4.35 -3.44
N GLU A 154 2.76 3.45 -3.34
CA GLU A 154 2.60 2.17 -2.66
C GLU A 154 3.11 2.22 -1.23
N TYR A 155 2.30 1.75 -0.29
CA TYR A 155 2.68 1.50 1.09
C TYR A 155 2.46 0.03 1.44
N SER A 156 3.54 -0.74 1.50
CA SER A 156 3.51 -2.21 1.63
C SER A 156 3.89 -2.74 3.02
N ASP A 157 4.32 -1.88 3.94
CA ASP A 157 4.78 -2.32 5.27
C ASP A 157 3.64 -2.87 6.14
N PHE A 158 2.40 -2.43 5.96
CA PHE A 158 1.20 -2.80 6.72
C PHE A 158 1.32 -2.60 8.25
N ALA A 159 2.28 -1.81 8.68
CA ALA A 159 2.68 -1.68 10.08
C ALA A 159 2.00 -0.51 10.81
N LEU A 160 1.24 0.34 10.13
CA LEU A 160 0.50 1.43 10.75
C LEU A 160 -1.00 1.14 10.80
N ARG A 161 -1.62 1.56 11.88
CA ARG A 161 -3.08 1.60 12.07
C ARG A 161 -3.52 3.01 12.40
N MET A 162 -4.77 3.28 12.09
CA MET A 162 -5.43 4.53 12.44
C MET A 162 -6.58 4.23 13.38
N GLU A 163 -6.59 4.92 14.52
CA GLU A 163 -7.67 4.87 15.48
C GLU A 163 -8.54 6.12 15.34
N GLU A 164 -9.81 5.89 15.10
CA GLU A 164 -10.80 6.95 14.97
C GLU A 164 -11.43 7.25 16.33
N ASN A 165 -11.17 8.43 16.84
CA ASN A 165 -11.80 8.92 18.05
C ASN A 165 -13.06 9.72 17.70
N VAL A 166 -14.22 9.12 17.88
CA VAL A 166 -15.50 9.80 17.68
C VAL A 166 -15.93 10.42 19.03
N TYR A 167 -15.89 11.74 19.10
CA TYR A 167 -16.38 12.46 20.26
C TYR A 167 -17.89 12.67 20.15
N LYS A 168 -18.57 12.50 21.26
CA LYS A 168 -20.02 12.54 21.37
C LYS A 168 -20.65 13.86 20.94
N ASP A 169 -19.96 14.98 21.15
CA ASP A 169 -20.43 16.30 20.79
C ASP A 169 -20.77 16.47 19.30
N TRP A 170 -20.39 15.49 18.49
CA TRP A 170 -20.63 15.47 17.05
C TRP A 170 -21.83 14.60 16.64
N ILE A 171 -22.42 13.89 17.60
CA ILE A 171 -23.61 13.08 17.35
C ILE A 171 -24.82 13.81 17.94
N ASP A 172 -25.64 14.42 17.09
CA ASP A 172 -26.88 15.11 17.49
C ASP A 172 -27.75 14.22 18.39
N GLY A 173 -28.14 14.76 19.54
CA GLY A 173 -29.10 14.15 20.46
C GLY A 173 -28.51 13.27 21.55
N MET A 174 -27.20 13.20 21.72
CA MET A 174 -26.61 12.47 22.84
C MET A 174 -26.41 13.35 24.09
N SER A 175 -26.77 12.86 25.28
CA SER A 175 -26.67 13.62 26.54
C SER A 175 -25.23 13.66 27.08
N GLN A 176 -24.84 14.77 27.77
CA GLN A 176 -23.48 15.00 28.30
C GLN A 176 -22.90 13.92 29.23
N GLY A 177 -23.71 12.96 29.69
CA GLY A 177 -23.26 11.92 30.63
C GLY A 177 -22.59 10.69 30.04
N ASP A 178 -22.68 10.51 28.75
CA ASP A 178 -22.30 9.25 28.09
C ASP A 178 -21.07 9.39 27.17
N MET A 179 -20.04 10.05 27.57
CA MET A 179 -18.78 10.17 26.78
C MET A 179 -18.11 8.79 26.55
N ARG A 180 -18.80 7.92 25.86
CA ARG A 180 -18.17 6.70 25.32
C ARG A 180 -17.49 7.07 24.01
N LYS A 181 -16.16 7.16 24.07
CA LYS A 181 -15.28 7.16 22.92
C LYS A 181 -15.58 5.90 22.09
N GLN A 182 -16.18 6.05 20.92
CA GLN A 182 -16.25 4.95 19.98
C GLN A 182 -14.93 4.94 19.20
N GLU A 183 -14.14 3.92 19.45
CA GLU A 183 -12.87 3.71 18.78
C GLU A 183 -13.08 2.71 17.65
N LYS A 184 -12.70 3.10 16.43
CA LYS A 184 -12.61 2.20 15.30
C LYS A 184 -11.16 2.13 14.86
N ILE A 185 -10.65 0.92 14.81
CA ILE A 185 -9.29 0.68 14.32
C ILE A 185 -9.36 0.35 12.83
N HIS A 186 -8.65 1.12 12.04
CA HIS A 186 -8.57 0.94 10.60
C HIS A 186 -7.13 0.65 10.16
N GLY A 187 -6.96 0.03 9.00
CA GLY A 187 -5.70 0.09 8.27
C GLY A 187 -5.35 1.55 7.98
N TYR A 188 -4.07 1.83 7.74
CA TYR A 188 -3.64 3.17 7.37
C TYR A 188 -4.33 3.64 6.07
N ARG A 189 -4.79 4.89 6.06
CA ARG A 189 -5.42 5.52 4.89
C ARG A 189 -4.88 6.93 4.69
N LEU A 190 -4.37 7.21 3.48
CA LEU A 190 -3.87 8.55 3.15
C LEU A 190 -4.98 9.60 3.23
N THR A 191 -6.21 9.25 2.85
CA THR A 191 -7.38 10.15 2.91
C THR A 191 -7.77 10.59 4.32
N ARG A 192 -7.16 10.02 5.35
CA ARG A 192 -7.38 10.36 6.76
C ARG A 192 -6.16 11.00 7.41
N ASP A 193 -5.03 11.03 6.72
CA ASP A 193 -3.80 11.64 7.20
C ASP A 193 -3.74 13.13 6.81
N LYS A 194 -4.18 13.99 7.73
CA LYS A 194 -4.20 15.44 7.51
C LYS A 194 -2.81 16.00 7.19
N VAL A 195 -1.75 15.45 7.80
CA VAL A 195 -0.37 15.91 7.60
C VAL A 195 0.07 15.70 6.16
N LEU A 196 -0.14 14.50 5.64
CA LEU A 196 0.22 14.18 4.26
C LEU A 196 -0.72 14.79 3.24
N LEU A 197 -2.02 14.93 3.55
CA LEU A 197 -2.95 15.65 2.68
C LEU A 197 -2.57 17.12 2.51
N ASP A 198 -2.23 17.82 3.60
CA ASP A 198 -1.76 19.20 3.55
C ASP A 198 -0.45 19.34 2.77
N PHE A 199 0.46 18.39 2.94
CA PHE A 199 1.71 18.35 2.17
C PHE A 199 1.46 18.20 0.67
N VAL A 200 0.69 17.19 0.22
CA VAL A 200 0.47 16.95 -1.21
C VAL A 200 -0.38 18.06 -1.86
N PHE A 201 -1.26 18.71 -1.11
CA PHE A 201 -2.06 19.83 -1.61
C PHE A 201 -1.22 20.99 -2.15
N GLN A 202 -0.01 21.21 -1.64
CA GLN A 202 0.91 22.23 -2.13
C GLN A 202 1.31 22.01 -3.58
N TYR A 203 1.18 20.78 -4.10
CA TYR A 203 1.55 20.39 -5.45
C TYR A 203 0.37 20.28 -6.43
N LYS A 204 -0.83 20.71 -6.05
CA LYS A 204 -2.09 20.60 -6.81
C LYS A 204 -2.08 21.18 -8.23
N GLU A 205 -1.15 22.08 -8.55
CA GLU A 205 -0.99 22.65 -9.89
C GLU A 205 -0.10 21.81 -10.80
N ARG A 206 0.66 20.87 -10.23
CA ARG A 206 1.57 19.97 -10.95
C ARG A 206 1.08 18.54 -11.03
N ILE A 207 0.43 18.09 -9.96
CA ILE A 207 -0.12 16.73 -9.81
C ILE A 207 -1.63 16.86 -9.65
N LYS A 208 -2.38 16.23 -10.53
CA LYS A 208 -3.84 16.27 -10.52
C LYS A 208 -4.44 15.23 -9.60
N TYR A 209 -3.89 14.00 -9.63
CA TYR A 209 -4.37 12.87 -8.86
C TYR A 209 -3.24 12.17 -8.10
N VAL A 210 -3.58 11.66 -6.94
CA VAL A 210 -2.81 10.66 -6.21
C VAL A 210 -3.61 9.37 -6.17
N ILE A 211 -2.94 8.27 -6.46
CA ILE A 211 -3.43 6.91 -6.25
C ILE A 211 -2.59 6.34 -5.13
N PHE A 212 -3.20 6.11 -3.97
CA PHE A 212 -2.51 5.49 -2.85
C PHE A 212 -2.91 4.03 -2.76
N VAL A 213 -1.90 3.16 -2.69
CA VAL A 213 -2.05 1.70 -2.72
C VAL A 213 -1.64 1.12 -1.38
N TYR A 214 -2.56 0.42 -0.73
CA TYR A 214 -2.36 -0.27 0.53
C TYR A 214 -2.92 -1.70 0.41
N GLY A 215 -2.08 -2.65 0.01
CA GLY A 215 -2.52 -4.00 -0.36
C GLY A 215 -3.50 -3.96 -1.54
N ASP A 216 -4.70 -4.50 -1.32
CA ASP A 216 -5.77 -4.54 -2.32
C ASP A 216 -6.70 -3.31 -2.26
N ASP A 217 -6.43 -2.38 -1.35
CA ASP A 217 -7.19 -1.14 -1.20
C ASP A 217 -6.53 0.00 -1.97
N PHE A 218 -7.33 0.70 -2.78
CA PHE A 218 -6.91 1.86 -3.56
C PHE A 218 -7.68 3.10 -3.13
N GLU A 219 -6.95 4.18 -2.90
CA GLU A 219 -7.53 5.49 -2.64
C GLU A 219 -7.15 6.45 -3.77
N ILE A 220 -8.13 6.96 -4.51
CA ILE A 220 -7.90 7.94 -5.57
C ILE A 220 -8.36 9.30 -5.10
N ILE A 221 -7.42 10.25 -5.06
CA ILE A 221 -7.60 11.59 -4.51
C ILE A 221 -7.29 12.62 -5.59
N ARG A 222 -8.22 13.53 -5.86
CA ARG A 222 -7.95 14.73 -6.66
C ARG A 222 -7.40 15.82 -5.75
N LEU A 223 -6.16 16.29 -6.01
CA LEU A 223 -5.47 17.19 -5.09
C LEU A 223 -6.23 18.52 -4.85
N LYS A 224 -6.86 19.08 -5.87
CA LYS A 224 -7.67 20.33 -5.71
C LYS A 224 -8.87 20.17 -4.77
N ASN A 225 -9.30 18.94 -4.51
CA ASN A 225 -10.45 18.67 -3.62
C ASN A 225 -10.03 18.43 -2.16
N ILE A 226 -8.74 18.39 -1.84
CA ILE A 226 -8.23 18.14 -0.48
C ILE A 226 -8.83 19.10 0.57
N PRO A 227 -8.94 20.42 0.35
CA PRO A 227 -9.55 21.31 1.35
C PRO A 227 -10.99 20.93 1.69
N TYR A 228 -11.73 20.37 0.74
CA TYR A 228 -13.07 19.84 1.00
C TYR A 228 -13.01 18.54 1.81
N LEU A 229 -12.10 17.63 1.45
CA LEU A 229 -11.88 16.38 2.21
C LEU A 229 -11.49 16.66 3.66
N LEU A 230 -10.59 17.61 3.90
CA LEU A 230 -10.17 17.99 5.26
C LEU A 230 -11.33 18.50 6.13
N LYS A 231 -12.32 19.17 5.52
CA LYS A 231 -13.54 19.59 6.22
C LYS A 231 -14.49 18.44 6.52
N LEU A 232 -14.45 17.36 5.73
CA LEU A 232 -15.26 16.17 5.95
C LEU A 232 -14.64 15.21 6.97
N ILE A 233 -13.40 15.43 7.38
CA ILE A 233 -12.74 14.66 8.44
C ILE A 233 -12.97 15.41 9.77
N PRO A 234 -14.08 15.14 10.48
CA PRO A 234 -14.46 15.94 11.63
C PRO A 234 -13.66 15.60 12.89
N TRP A 235 -12.98 14.47 12.90
CA TRP A 235 -12.23 13.95 14.03
C TRP A 235 -10.74 13.86 13.75
N ASP A 236 -9.96 13.74 14.82
CA ASP A 236 -8.54 13.44 14.73
C ASP A 236 -8.34 11.94 14.78
N TYR A 237 -7.42 11.48 13.92
CA TYR A 237 -6.96 10.10 13.92
C TYR A 237 -5.64 10.00 14.66
N GLU A 238 -5.55 9.05 15.57
CA GLU A 238 -4.29 8.65 16.13
C GLU A 238 -3.66 7.58 15.21
N ILE A 239 -2.43 7.83 14.77
CA ILE A 239 -1.70 6.92 13.89
C ILE A 239 -0.57 6.30 14.67
N TYR A 240 -0.61 4.97 14.84
CA TYR A 240 0.35 4.26 15.64
C TYR A 240 0.84 2.98 14.96
N PRO A 241 2.08 2.54 15.29
CA PRO A 241 2.61 1.29 14.77
C PRO A 241 1.98 0.10 15.48
N VAL A 242 1.73 -0.96 14.71
CA VAL A 242 1.39 -2.28 15.25
C VAL A 242 2.55 -3.24 15.06
N THR A 243 2.72 -4.13 16.03
CA THR A 243 3.70 -5.20 15.91
C THR A 243 3.15 -6.26 14.96
N VAL A 244 3.60 -6.25 13.73
CA VAL A 244 3.30 -7.29 12.75
C VAL A 244 4.43 -8.31 12.80
N LYS A 245 4.10 -9.57 13.01
CA LYS A 245 5.04 -10.68 12.82
C LYS A 245 4.75 -11.35 11.51
N ASN A 246 5.72 -11.32 10.60
CA ASN A 246 5.62 -12.12 9.39
C ASN A 246 5.98 -13.56 9.73
N VAL A 247 5.03 -14.47 9.46
CA VAL A 247 5.18 -15.90 9.70
C VAL A 247 4.96 -16.63 8.37
N SER A 248 5.88 -17.50 8.03
CA SER A 248 5.70 -18.46 6.94
C SER A 248 5.59 -19.87 7.53
N SER A 249 4.72 -20.70 6.97
CA SER A 249 4.50 -22.06 7.43
C SER A 249 4.55 -23.04 6.26
N LEU A 250 5.23 -24.16 6.46
CA LEU A 250 5.25 -25.28 5.53
C LEU A 250 4.60 -26.48 6.20
N TYR A 251 3.68 -27.14 5.49
CA TYR A 251 3.01 -28.35 5.94
C TYR A 251 3.22 -29.46 4.91
N ASN A 252 3.42 -30.68 5.41
CA ASN A 252 3.37 -31.90 4.59
C ASN A 252 2.34 -32.83 5.25
N ILE A 253 1.30 -33.17 4.49
CA ILE A 253 0.24 -34.08 4.92
C ILE A 253 0.36 -35.35 4.07
N SER A 254 0.69 -36.47 4.70
CA SER A 254 0.72 -37.78 4.06
C SER A 254 -0.60 -38.48 4.35
N ILE A 255 -1.39 -38.77 3.30
CA ILE A 255 -2.64 -39.52 3.41
C ILE A 255 -2.31 -40.99 3.07
N PRO A 256 -2.62 -41.94 3.98
CA PRO A 256 -2.40 -43.36 3.70
C PRO A 256 -3.21 -43.81 2.47
N GLU A 257 -2.61 -44.59 1.60
CA GLU A 257 -3.25 -45.10 0.38
C GLU A 257 -4.56 -45.89 0.67
N ASN A 258 -4.67 -46.46 1.87
CA ASN A 258 -5.83 -47.24 2.27
C ASN A 258 -7.12 -46.41 2.50
N LEU A 259 -7.03 -45.07 2.57
CA LEU A 259 -8.21 -44.19 2.70
C LEU A 259 -8.71 -43.67 1.35
N SER A 260 -7.95 -43.87 0.25
CA SER A 260 -8.37 -43.44 -1.08
C SER A 260 -9.26 -44.43 -1.83
N GLY A 261 -9.59 -45.55 -1.24
CA GLY A 261 -10.26 -46.69 -1.87
C GLY A 261 -11.59 -47.15 -1.28
N SER A 262 -12.52 -46.23 -1.01
CA SER A 262 -13.93 -46.58 -0.83
C SER A 262 -14.78 -45.65 -1.68
N LYS A 263 -15.00 -46.09 -2.93
CA LYS A 263 -16.18 -45.69 -3.70
C LYS A 263 -17.30 -46.66 -3.42
#